data_eb3de4c129fa764ba366ab0aa7737fa1
#
_entry.id   eb3de4c129fa764ba366ab0aa7737fa1
#
_cell.length_a   1.000
_cell.length_b   1.000
_cell.length_c   1.000
_cell.angle_alpha   90.00
_cell.angle_beta   90.00
_cell.angle_gamma   90.00
#
_symmetry.space_group_name_H-M   'P 1'
#
loop_
_entity.id
_entity.type
_entity.pdbx_description
1 polymer ?
#
loop_
_entity_poly.entity_id
_entity_poly.type
_entity_poly.pdbx_seq_one_letter_code
_entity_poly.pdbx_strand_id
1 'polypeptide(L)'
;MLFKKMNSVYPQRKINKRAVIMIMQFVETQKRHSRYERIFLKKRNFNVPYAFRRKGHGSVYSIIETERGGEKLKRKSDKTKLAEGRCLGGGDQYIGFIKANEIGSIGTSSAVYDPIAGRTVDTLSMGEKEFFWIMRYRNDVELIQEQMMLSSDTVRKICEEHGFRIPRNRLSTDFLITFRDGSRVAYSVKSGSDDFTPDSPKYGKILIRQYVELEYWKRYGVDFKIVLRENLNKTLAANIEHCMAYYDSAHVTGTETMLKYLVAHKAVSIPMDGEIVRFASLVRGNEDQIREAFRRYHDGR
;
A
#
# COMPACT_ATOMS: atom_id res chain seq x y z
N MET A 1 18.92 -22.99 -17.87
CA MET A 1 18.51 -23.50 -16.57
C MET A 1 17.08 -23.06 -16.20
N LEU A 2 16.74 -21.76 -16.29
CA LEU A 2 15.43 -21.19 -15.97
C LEU A 2 14.28 -21.79 -16.78
N PHE A 3 14.48 -21.97 -18.07
CA PHE A 3 13.50 -22.51 -19.00
C PHE A 3 13.11 -23.96 -18.68
N LYS A 4 14.07 -24.77 -18.18
CA LYS A 4 13.79 -26.13 -17.70
C LYS A 4 12.97 -26.11 -16.40
N LYS A 5 13.25 -25.18 -15.47
CA LYS A 5 12.49 -25.02 -14.21
C LYS A 5 11.06 -24.56 -14.44
N MET A 6 10.82 -23.61 -15.37
CA MET A 6 9.46 -23.17 -15.70
C MET A 6 8.66 -24.26 -16.42
N ASN A 7 9.28 -25.05 -17.31
CA ASN A 7 8.63 -26.19 -17.96
C ASN A 7 8.35 -27.35 -16.98
N SER A 8 9.12 -27.51 -15.90
CA SER A 8 8.83 -28.51 -14.87
C SER A 8 7.60 -28.15 -14.02
N VAL A 9 7.31 -26.85 -13.87
CA VAL A 9 6.10 -26.36 -13.17
C VAL A 9 4.86 -26.46 -14.07
N TYR A 10 5.04 -26.42 -15.40
CA TYR A 10 3.97 -26.46 -16.39
C TYR A 10 4.31 -27.43 -17.54
N PRO A 11 4.37 -28.76 -17.28
CA PRO A 11 4.87 -29.73 -18.27
C PRO A 11 4.02 -29.89 -19.53
N GLN A 12 2.80 -29.39 -19.54
CA GLN A 12 1.87 -29.62 -20.64
C GLN A 12 1.78 -28.49 -21.68
N ARG A 13 2.49 -27.36 -21.52
CA ARG A 13 2.49 -26.25 -22.47
C ARG A 13 3.89 -25.65 -22.64
N LYS A 14 4.33 -25.50 -23.90
CA LYS A 14 5.56 -24.78 -24.22
C LYS A 14 5.39 -23.29 -23.85
N ILE A 15 5.93 -22.86 -22.73
CA ILE A 15 5.96 -21.45 -22.34
C ILE A 15 6.76 -20.68 -23.40
N ASN A 16 6.18 -19.58 -23.89
CA ASN A 16 6.82 -18.75 -24.89
C ASN A 16 8.13 -18.14 -24.32
N LYS A 17 9.28 -18.46 -24.95
CA LYS A 17 10.60 -17.95 -24.54
C LYS A 17 10.64 -16.42 -24.46
N ARG A 18 9.96 -15.73 -25.41
CA ARG A 18 9.88 -14.27 -25.44
C ARG A 18 9.18 -13.72 -24.20
N ALA A 19 8.06 -14.34 -23.76
CA ALA A 19 7.35 -13.93 -22.56
C ALA A 19 8.24 -14.02 -21.30
N VAL A 20 9.03 -15.09 -21.16
CA VAL A 20 9.98 -15.24 -20.03
C VAL A 20 11.04 -14.15 -20.03
N ILE A 21 11.61 -13.85 -21.19
CA ILE A 21 12.63 -12.80 -21.32
C ILE A 21 12.03 -11.43 -21.00
N MET A 22 10.85 -11.13 -21.51
CA MET A 22 10.14 -9.87 -21.22
C MET A 22 9.81 -9.71 -19.75
N ILE A 23 9.34 -10.79 -19.07
CA ILE A 23 9.08 -10.78 -17.63
C ILE A 23 10.37 -10.49 -16.85
N MET A 24 11.48 -11.12 -17.22
CA MET A 24 12.77 -10.91 -16.55
C MET A 24 13.26 -9.48 -16.74
N GLN A 25 13.18 -8.94 -17.96
CA GLN A 25 13.54 -7.56 -18.25
C GLN A 25 12.65 -6.59 -17.48
N PHE A 26 11.34 -6.85 -17.44
CA PHE A 26 10.39 -6.04 -16.67
C PHE A 26 10.72 -6.04 -15.18
N VAL A 27 10.92 -7.21 -14.56
CA VAL A 27 11.28 -7.32 -13.14
C VAL A 27 12.61 -6.61 -12.85
N GLU A 28 13.60 -6.75 -13.72
CA GLU A 28 14.89 -6.08 -13.56
C GLU A 28 14.73 -4.55 -13.68
N THR A 29 13.92 -4.09 -14.62
CA THR A 29 13.57 -2.67 -14.77
C THR A 29 12.87 -2.15 -13.52
N GLN A 30 11.90 -2.90 -12.97
CA GLN A 30 11.19 -2.52 -11.74
C GLN A 30 12.13 -2.48 -10.53
N LYS A 31 13.08 -3.42 -10.41
CA LYS A 31 14.14 -3.37 -9.38
C LYS A 31 14.99 -2.09 -9.48
N ARG A 32 15.31 -1.66 -10.70
CA ARG A 32 16.05 -0.41 -10.93
C ARG A 32 15.20 0.81 -10.59
N HIS A 33 13.96 0.88 -11.04
CA HIS A 33 13.04 1.98 -10.73
C HIS A 33 12.76 2.10 -9.24
N SER A 34 12.60 0.99 -8.52
CA SER A 34 12.46 0.97 -7.06
C SER A 34 13.66 1.62 -6.35
N ARG A 35 14.89 1.50 -6.90
CA ARG A 35 16.05 2.26 -6.41
C ARG A 35 15.94 3.76 -6.69
N TYR A 36 15.38 4.16 -7.85
CA TYR A 36 15.16 5.58 -8.18
C TYR A 36 14.04 6.19 -7.36
N GLU A 37 12.94 5.49 -7.10
CA GLU A 37 11.87 5.96 -6.21
C GLU A 37 12.37 6.15 -4.78
N ARG A 38 13.29 5.31 -4.30
CA ARG A 38 13.99 5.52 -3.03
C ARG A 38 14.74 6.85 -2.98
N ILE A 39 15.35 7.27 -4.10
CA ILE A 39 16.05 8.56 -4.24
C ILE A 39 15.04 9.71 -4.35
N PHE A 40 13.91 9.50 -5.01
CA PHE A 40 12.88 10.51 -5.21
C PHE A 40 12.11 10.81 -3.91
N LEU A 41 11.81 9.80 -3.11
CA LEU A 41 11.22 9.96 -1.77
C LEU A 41 12.22 10.61 -0.77
N LYS A 42 13.54 10.42 -0.98
CA LYS A 42 14.59 11.06 -0.15
C LYS A 42 14.88 12.53 -0.52
N LYS A 43 14.57 12.98 -1.75
CA LYS A 43 15.00 14.28 -2.25
C LYS A 43 13.96 15.40 -2.24
N ARG A 44 12.70 15.15 -1.88
CA ARG A 44 11.77 16.24 -1.64
C ARG A 44 11.99 16.79 -0.24
N ASN A 45 12.91 17.76 -0.13
CA ASN A 45 12.97 18.68 0.99
C ASN A 45 11.63 19.37 1.12
N PHE A 46 10.86 18.99 2.12
CA PHE A 46 9.75 19.81 2.57
C PHE A 46 10.35 21.03 3.27
N ASN A 47 10.47 22.14 2.54
CA ASN A 47 10.83 23.42 3.14
C ASN A 47 9.71 23.84 4.09
N VAL A 48 10.01 23.92 5.35
CA VAL A 48 9.09 24.30 6.41
C VAL A 48 9.72 25.38 7.26
N PRO A 49 8.98 26.46 7.51
CA PRO A 49 9.45 27.56 8.33
C PRO A 49 9.11 27.38 9.80
N TYR A 50 9.46 26.30 10.48
CA TYR A 50 9.53 26.25 11.95
C TYR A 50 10.30 25.01 12.42
N ALA A 51 11.47 25.21 13.03
CA ALA A 51 12.29 24.17 13.64
C ALA A 51 11.90 24.01 15.13
N PHE A 52 11.39 22.84 15.50
CA PHE A 52 11.26 22.46 16.90
C PHE A 52 12.61 21.95 17.45
N ARG A 53 13.03 22.47 18.62
CA ARG A 53 14.27 22.05 19.28
C ARG A 53 14.08 20.74 20.05
N ARG A 54 14.99 19.79 19.83
CA ARG A 54 15.04 18.49 20.53
C ARG A 54 15.60 18.61 21.95
N LYS A 55 14.98 17.92 22.92
CA LYS A 55 15.63 17.47 24.17
C LYS A 55 15.16 16.04 24.48
N GLY A 56 16.10 15.19 24.87
CA GLY A 56 16.03 13.74 24.82
C GLY A 56 15.38 12.96 25.96
N HIS A 57 15.13 11.72 25.64
CA HIS A 57 14.97 10.46 26.38
C HIS A 57 13.63 10.09 27.04
N GLY A 58 13.15 8.90 26.68
CA GLY A 58 12.22 8.03 27.41
C GLY A 58 11.13 7.39 26.53
N SER A 59 11.15 6.07 26.43
CA SER A 59 10.21 5.26 25.64
C SER A 59 9.16 4.63 26.52
N VAL A 60 7.88 4.71 26.14
CA VAL A 60 6.85 3.70 26.49
C VAL A 60 5.84 3.64 25.35
N TYR A 61 5.73 2.47 24.73
CA TYR A 61 4.65 2.14 23.80
C TYR A 61 3.56 1.40 24.55
N SER A 62 2.32 1.88 24.49
CA SER A 62 1.14 1.05 24.71
C SER A 62 0.50 0.79 23.36
N ILE A 63 0.67 -0.43 22.87
CA ILE A 63 -0.09 -0.96 21.75
C ILE A 63 -1.48 -1.25 22.28
N ILE A 64 -2.49 -0.56 21.74
CA ILE A 64 -3.89 -1.00 21.91
C ILE A 64 -4.10 -2.13 20.91
N GLU A 65 -3.74 -3.34 21.29
CA GLU A 65 -4.23 -4.54 20.65
C GLU A 65 -5.73 -4.67 20.96
N THR A 66 -6.57 -4.35 20.00
CA THR A 66 -7.94 -4.85 20.05
C THR A 66 -7.90 -6.35 19.77
N GLU A 67 -7.89 -7.15 20.83
CA GLU A 67 -8.21 -8.57 20.78
C GLU A 67 -9.61 -8.74 20.19
N ARG A 68 -9.69 -8.94 18.89
CA ARG A 68 -10.85 -9.59 18.28
C ARG A 68 -10.47 -11.05 18.06
N GLY A 69 -10.84 -11.90 18.99
CA GLY A 69 -11.03 -13.32 18.76
C GLY A 69 -12.11 -13.51 17.68
N GLY A 70 -11.76 -13.22 16.41
CA GLY A 70 -12.66 -13.37 15.29
C GLY A 70 -12.60 -14.80 14.78
N GLU A 71 -13.73 -15.53 14.78
CA GLU A 71 -13.90 -16.70 13.93
C GLU A 71 -13.39 -16.39 12.52
N LYS A 72 -12.55 -17.28 11.97
CA LYS A 72 -12.10 -17.20 10.58
C LYS A 72 -13.32 -17.24 9.68
N LEU A 73 -13.72 -16.12 9.13
CA LEU A 73 -14.81 -16.09 8.17
C LEU A 73 -14.45 -16.97 6.98
N LYS A 74 -15.33 -17.90 6.64
CA LYS A 74 -15.18 -18.75 5.47
C LYS A 74 -15.06 -17.87 4.23
N ARG A 75 -14.02 -18.10 3.41
CA ARG A 75 -13.79 -17.35 2.16
C ARG A 75 -15.06 -17.38 1.29
N LYS A 76 -15.60 -16.20 1.02
CA LYS A 76 -16.78 -16.05 0.17
C LYS A 76 -16.49 -16.41 -1.28
N SER A 77 -17.49 -16.94 -1.98
CA SER A 77 -17.39 -17.18 -3.42
C SER A 77 -17.29 -15.87 -4.20
N ASP A 78 -16.68 -15.90 -5.40
CA ASP A 78 -16.57 -14.72 -6.25
C ASP A 78 -17.96 -14.15 -6.61
N LYS A 79 -18.97 -15.04 -6.81
CA LYS A 79 -20.37 -14.65 -7.05
C LYS A 79 -20.94 -13.84 -5.87
N THR A 80 -20.70 -14.30 -4.64
CA THR A 80 -21.15 -13.61 -3.42
C THR A 80 -20.48 -12.24 -3.29
N LYS A 81 -19.18 -12.15 -3.56
CA LYS A 81 -18.42 -10.89 -3.52
C LYS A 81 -18.95 -9.85 -4.50
N LEU A 82 -19.26 -10.29 -5.72
CA LEU A 82 -19.87 -9.42 -6.74
C LEU A 82 -21.26 -8.95 -6.36
N ALA A 83 -22.08 -9.84 -5.77
CA ALA A 83 -23.41 -9.48 -5.25
C ALA A 83 -23.34 -8.47 -4.09
N GLU A 84 -22.22 -8.45 -3.33
CA GLU A 84 -21.94 -7.44 -2.29
C GLU A 84 -21.48 -6.09 -2.87
N GLY A 85 -21.42 -5.93 -4.19
CA GLY A 85 -20.96 -4.70 -4.83
C GLY A 85 -19.44 -4.44 -4.74
N ARG A 86 -18.63 -5.49 -4.48
CA ARG A 86 -17.17 -5.32 -4.36
C ARG A 86 -16.55 -4.85 -5.69
N CYS A 87 -15.57 -3.97 -5.59
CA CYS A 87 -14.90 -3.28 -6.70
C CYS A 87 -15.87 -2.41 -7.54
N LEU A 88 -17.03 -2.08 -7.02
CA LEU A 88 -17.95 -1.11 -7.59
C LEU A 88 -17.93 0.19 -6.78
N GLY A 89 -18.29 1.29 -7.45
CA GLY A 89 -18.28 2.61 -6.81
C GLY A 89 -16.89 3.22 -6.66
N GLY A 90 -16.83 4.35 -5.97
CA GLY A 90 -15.61 5.12 -5.66
C GLY A 90 -15.74 5.81 -4.31
N GLY A 91 -14.65 6.44 -3.85
CA GLY A 91 -14.62 7.16 -2.58
C GLY A 91 -14.95 6.26 -1.40
N ASP A 92 -15.88 6.70 -0.55
CA ASP A 92 -16.35 6.02 0.65
C ASP A 92 -17.13 4.73 0.39
N GLN A 93 -17.73 4.58 -0.79
CA GLN A 93 -18.53 3.43 -1.19
C GLN A 93 -17.69 2.27 -1.75
N TYR A 94 -16.39 2.47 -1.97
CA TYR A 94 -15.54 1.43 -2.54
C TYR A 94 -15.26 0.31 -1.53
N ILE A 95 -15.41 -0.93 -1.98
CA ILE A 95 -15.09 -2.14 -1.20
C ILE A 95 -14.12 -3.00 -2.04
N GLY A 96 -12.95 -3.32 -1.49
CA GLY A 96 -11.97 -4.19 -2.14
C GLY A 96 -12.49 -5.61 -2.37
N PHE A 97 -11.98 -6.30 -3.40
CA PHE A 97 -12.40 -7.65 -3.75
C PHE A 97 -12.11 -8.70 -2.67
N ILE A 98 -11.01 -8.51 -1.93
CA ILE A 98 -10.60 -9.42 -0.86
C ILE A 98 -10.53 -8.63 0.43
N LYS A 99 -11.19 -9.10 1.49
CA LYS A 99 -11.15 -8.49 2.82
C LYS A 99 -10.09 -9.16 3.70
N ALA A 100 -9.50 -8.40 4.59
CA ALA A 100 -8.43 -8.85 5.49
C ALA A 100 -8.84 -10.07 6.32
N ASN A 101 -10.11 -10.13 6.78
CA ASN A 101 -10.66 -11.23 7.57
C ASN A 101 -10.99 -12.50 6.76
N GLU A 102 -10.93 -12.46 5.43
CA GLU A 102 -11.14 -13.63 4.56
C GLU A 102 -9.86 -14.41 4.28
N ILE A 103 -8.71 -13.94 4.76
CA ILE A 103 -7.41 -14.55 4.51
C ILE A 103 -6.93 -15.27 5.77
N GLY A 104 -6.41 -16.49 5.57
CA GLY A 104 -5.89 -17.31 6.66
C GLY A 104 -4.52 -16.91 7.21
N SER A 105 -3.91 -15.82 6.77
CA SER A 105 -2.63 -15.33 7.29
C SER A 105 -2.88 -14.54 8.58
N ILE A 106 -2.76 -15.22 9.70
CA ILE A 106 -2.88 -14.60 11.02
C ILE A 106 -1.69 -13.64 11.22
N GLY A 107 -1.97 -12.38 11.58
CA GLY A 107 -0.98 -11.40 12.02
C GLY A 107 -0.36 -10.50 10.95
N THR A 108 -0.69 -10.65 9.66
CA THR A 108 -0.14 -9.78 8.61
C THR A 108 -1.19 -8.98 7.84
N SER A 109 -2.44 -9.42 7.83
CA SER A 109 -3.56 -8.69 7.22
C SER A 109 -4.24 -7.77 8.23
N SER A 110 -4.65 -6.59 7.82
CA SER A 110 -5.32 -5.61 8.69
C SER A 110 -6.38 -4.82 7.93
N ALA A 111 -7.44 -4.47 8.66
CA ALA A 111 -8.44 -3.51 8.23
C ALA A 111 -8.06 -2.15 8.83
N VAL A 112 -7.75 -1.18 8.00
CA VAL A 112 -7.22 0.13 8.37
C VAL A 112 -8.25 1.19 8.05
N TYR A 113 -8.61 2.04 9.01
CA TYR A 113 -9.51 3.16 8.74
C TYR A 113 -8.75 4.27 7.99
N ASP A 114 -9.27 4.67 6.84
CA ASP A 114 -8.81 5.82 6.06
C ASP A 114 -9.69 7.04 6.38
N PRO A 115 -9.20 7.98 7.20
CA PRO A 115 -10.02 9.12 7.59
C PRO A 115 -10.26 10.12 6.45
N ILE A 116 -9.44 10.10 5.39
CA ILE A 116 -9.62 10.97 4.23
C ILE A 116 -10.73 10.43 3.33
N ALA A 117 -10.78 9.10 3.13
CA ALA A 117 -11.82 8.46 2.33
C ALA A 117 -13.08 8.11 3.13
N GLY A 118 -13.06 8.22 4.48
CA GLY A 118 -14.19 7.91 5.35
C GLY A 118 -14.56 6.42 5.38
N ARG A 119 -13.62 5.51 5.07
CA ARG A 119 -13.87 4.09 4.96
C ARG A 119 -12.73 3.21 5.48
N THR A 120 -13.02 1.95 5.66
CA THR A 120 -12.00 0.93 5.97
C THR A 120 -11.36 0.42 4.68
N VAL A 121 -10.04 0.32 4.68
CA VAL A 121 -9.18 -0.24 3.64
C VAL A 121 -8.63 -1.58 4.11
N ASP A 122 -8.81 -2.62 3.31
CA ASP A 122 -8.34 -3.96 3.62
C ASP A 122 -6.93 -4.17 3.04
N THR A 123 -5.92 -4.32 3.90
CA THR A 123 -4.55 -4.66 3.52
C THR A 123 -4.23 -6.09 3.88
N LEU A 124 -3.68 -6.86 2.94
CA LEU A 124 -3.48 -8.30 3.10
C LEU A 124 -2.07 -8.66 3.57
N SER A 125 -1.22 -7.64 3.70
CA SER A 125 0.14 -7.78 4.22
C SER A 125 0.60 -6.47 4.89
N MET A 126 1.62 -6.58 5.75
CA MET A 126 2.28 -5.40 6.33
C MET A 126 2.87 -4.48 5.26
N GLY A 127 3.38 -5.04 4.15
CA GLY A 127 3.90 -4.22 3.05
C GLY A 127 2.81 -3.40 2.38
N GLU A 128 1.62 -3.96 2.20
CA GLU A 128 0.46 -3.22 1.68
C GLU A 128 0.02 -2.12 2.64
N LYS A 129 -0.01 -2.38 3.96
CA LYS A 129 -0.34 -1.37 4.97
C LYS A 129 0.66 -0.22 4.96
N GLU A 130 1.96 -0.52 4.94
CA GLU A 130 3.04 0.48 4.89
C GLU A 130 2.96 1.31 3.60
N PHE A 131 2.74 0.66 2.45
CA PHE A 131 2.56 1.32 1.15
C PHE A 131 1.32 2.23 1.14
N PHE A 132 0.20 1.72 1.66
CA PHE A 132 -1.06 2.49 1.78
C PHE A 132 -0.84 3.81 2.51
N TRP A 133 -0.23 3.78 3.71
CA TRP A 133 -0.01 5.01 4.49
C TRP A 133 0.91 6.00 3.78
N ILE A 134 2.00 5.52 3.15
CA ILE A 134 2.91 6.37 2.38
C ILE A 134 2.15 7.05 1.22
N MET A 135 1.33 6.30 0.49
CA MET A 135 0.55 6.85 -0.63
C MET A 135 -0.55 7.79 -0.15
N ARG A 136 -1.25 7.45 0.93
CA ARG A 136 -2.32 8.29 1.49
C ARG A 136 -1.81 9.64 1.99
N TYR A 137 -0.58 9.69 2.46
CA TYR A 137 0.04 10.93 2.93
C TYR A 137 0.57 11.82 1.79
N ARG A 138 0.54 11.41 0.54
CA ARG A 138 0.95 12.24 -0.61
C ARG A 138 -0.14 13.27 -0.94
N ASN A 139 0.31 14.44 -1.46
CA ASN A 139 -0.61 15.51 -1.86
C ASN A 139 -1.23 15.28 -3.25
N ASP A 140 -0.54 14.53 -4.09
CA ASP A 140 -0.92 14.27 -5.48
C ASP A 140 -1.82 13.03 -5.64
N VAL A 141 -2.08 12.28 -4.57
CA VAL A 141 -2.99 11.14 -4.58
C VAL A 141 -4.42 11.60 -4.32
N GLU A 142 -5.32 11.25 -5.21
CA GLU A 142 -6.75 11.53 -5.11
C GLU A 142 -7.50 10.32 -4.55
N LEU A 143 -7.37 9.16 -5.20
CA LEU A 143 -8.13 7.97 -4.86
C LEU A 143 -7.19 6.75 -4.71
N ILE A 144 -7.44 5.95 -3.68
CA ILE A 144 -6.80 4.66 -3.45
C ILE A 144 -7.88 3.58 -3.45
N GLN A 145 -7.74 2.60 -4.34
CA GLN A 145 -8.62 1.43 -4.42
C GLN A 145 -7.76 0.17 -4.20
N GLU A 146 -7.97 -0.47 -3.07
CA GLU A 146 -7.25 -1.71 -2.73
C GLU A 146 -7.93 -2.92 -3.37
N GLN A 147 -7.16 -3.98 -3.56
CA GLN A 147 -7.64 -5.29 -4.06
C GLN A 147 -8.55 -5.18 -5.28
N MET A 148 -8.14 -4.38 -6.27
CA MET A 148 -8.91 -4.17 -7.50
C MET A 148 -9.01 -5.48 -8.29
N MET A 149 -10.24 -5.95 -8.49
CA MET A 149 -10.53 -7.17 -9.23
C MET A 149 -10.20 -7.03 -10.72
N LEU A 150 -9.53 -8.03 -11.28
CA LEU A 150 -9.27 -8.12 -12.71
C LEU A 150 -10.40 -8.88 -13.43
N SER A 151 -10.75 -8.43 -14.65
CA SER A 151 -11.71 -9.14 -15.49
C SER A 151 -11.21 -10.54 -15.85
N SER A 152 -12.00 -11.56 -15.52
CA SER A 152 -11.65 -12.95 -15.79
C SER A 152 -11.47 -13.22 -17.29
N ASP A 153 -12.26 -12.56 -18.15
CA ASP A 153 -12.19 -12.76 -19.59
C ASP A 153 -10.91 -12.15 -20.17
N THR A 154 -10.53 -10.96 -19.72
CA THR A 154 -9.27 -10.33 -20.11
C THR A 154 -8.08 -11.16 -19.62
N VAL A 155 -8.09 -11.61 -18.35
CA VAL A 155 -7.05 -12.49 -17.80
C VAL A 155 -6.95 -13.80 -18.58
N ARG A 156 -8.09 -14.41 -18.95
CA ARG A 156 -8.14 -15.64 -19.75
C ARG A 156 -7.47 -15.41 -21.11
N LYS A 157 -7.86 -14.36 -21.83
CA LYS A 157 -7.26 -14.02 -23.14
C LYS A 157 -5.74 -13.85 -23.03
N ILE A 158 -5.26 -13.13 -22.03
CA ILE A 158 -3.82 -12.96 -21.80
C ILE A 158 -3.14 -14.31 -21.55
N CYS A 159 -3.73 -15.17 -20.72
CA CYS A 159 -3.17 -16.49 -20.46
C CYS A 159 -3.14 -17.37 -21.73
N GLU A 160 -4.16 -17.34 -22.55
CA GLU A 160 -4.25 -18.10 -23.80
C GLU A 160 -3.22 -17.60 -24.81
N GLU A 161 -3.10 -16.29 -25.02
CA GLU A 161 -2.12 -15.67 -25.93
C GLU A 161 -0.67 -16.03 -25.58
N HIS A 162 -0.36 -16.16 -24.28
CA HIS A 162 0.99 -16.44 -23.80
C HIS A 162 1.23 -17.89 -23.39
N GLY A 163 0.24 -18.78 -23.54
CA GLY A 163 0.35 -20.19 -23.18
C GLY A 163 0.42 -20.43 -21.67
N PHE A 164 -0.09 -19.51 -20.86
CA PHE A 164 -0.12 -19.68 -19.42
C PHE A 164 -1.35 -20.46 -18.95
N ARG A 165 -1.24 -21.07 -17.78
CA ARG A 165 -2.39 -21.70 -17.13
C ARG A 165 -3.36 -20.64 -16.65
N ILE A 166 -4.63 -20.79 -17.02
CA ILE A 166 -5.71 -19.91 -16.54
C ILE A 166 -5.89 -20.09 -15.03
N PRO A 167 -5.87 -19.00 -14.24
CA PRO A 167 -6.10 -19.05 -12.80
C PRO A 167 -7.49 -19.61 -12.47
N ARG A 168 -7.59 -20.45 -11.43
CA ARG A 168 -8.88 -20.97 -10.96
C ARG A 168 -9.74 -19.91 -10.28
N ASN A 169 -9.08 -18.99 -9.57
CA ASN A 169 -9.73 -17.88 -8.85
C ASN A 169 -9.50 -16.58 -9.61
N ARG A 170 -10.39 -15.62 -9.44
CA ARG A 170 -10.18 -14.26 -9.94
C ARG A 170 -8.93 -13.65 -9.34
N LEU A 171 -8.20 -12.92 -10.16
CA LEU A 171 -7.06 -12.15 -9.72
C LEU A 171 -7.51 -10.75 -9.27
N SER A 172 -6.77 -10.17 -8.35
CA SER A 172 -6.85 -8.76 -7.97
C SER A 172 -5.46 -8.15 -7.98
N THR A 173 -5.34 -6.87 -8.29
CA THR A 173 -4.14 -6.07 -8.08
C THR A 173 -4.22 -5.42 -6.71
N ASP A 174 -3.09 -5.30 -6.02
CA ASP A 174 -3.08 -4.88 -4.61
C ASP A 174 -3.62 -3.46 -4.46
N PHE A 175 -3.22 -2.51 -5.33
CA PHE A 175 -3.74 -1.14 -5.35
C PHE A 175 -3.87 -0.58 -6.77
N LEU A 176 -4.95 0.16 -7.01
CA LEU A 176 -5.08 1.11 -8.11
C LEU A 176 -5.12 2.51 -7.51
N ILE A 177 -4.15 3.35 -7.87
CA ILE A 177 -4.03 4.73 -7.40
C ILE A 177 -4.42 5.67 -8.53
N THR A 178 -5.35 6.59 -8.25
CA THR A 178 -5.64 7.72 -9.12
C THR A 178 -4.98 8.96 -8.54
N PHE A 179 -4.24 9.67 -9.37
CA PHE A 179 -3.59 10.92 -9.01
C PHE A 179 -4.46 12.11 -9.42
N ARG A 180 -4.22 13.28 -8.80
CA ARG A 180 -4.99 14.51 -9.07
C ARG A 180 -4.87 15.04 -10.50
N ASP A 181 -3.84 14.65 -11.24
CA ASP A 181 -3.69 14.94 -12.67
C ASP A 181 -4.49 13.98 -13.57
N GLY A 182 -5.29 13.10 -12.97
CA GLY A 182 -6.09 12.09 -13.65
C GLY A 182 -5.31 10.84 -14.07
N SER A 183 -3.99 10.81 -13.90
CA SER A 183 -3.20 9.61 -14.18
C SER A 183 -3.51 8.50 -13.19
N ARG A 184 -3.38 7.25 -13.65
CA ARG A 184 -3.61 6.07 -12.82
C ARG A 184 -2.41 5.13 -12.88
N VAL A 185 -2.07 4.54 -11.75
CA VAL A 185 -1.02 3.53 -11.65
C VAL A 185 -1.51 2.37 -10.79
N ALA A 186 -1.36 1.18 -11.30
CA ALA A 186 -1.63 -0.05 -10.57
C ALA A 186 -0.36 -0.55 -9.89
N TYR A 187 -0.47 -0.97 -8.64
CA TYR A 187 0.66 -1.41 -7.83
C TYR A 187 0.45 -2.82 -7.30
N SER A 188 1.50 -3.64 -7.39
CA SER A 188 1.58 -4.92 -6.70
C SER A 188 2.68 -4.86 -5.66
N VAL A 189 2.35 -5.10 -4.39
CA VAL A 189 3.28 -5.04 -3.26
C VAL A 189 3.81 -6.45 -2.95
N LYS A 190 5.13 -6.61 -2.85
CA LYS A 190 5.79 -7.89 -2.56
C LYS A 190 6.71 -7.74 -1.36
N SER A 191 6.93 -8.85 -0.66
CA SER A 191 7.71 -8.88 0.59
C SER A 191 9.15 -8.44 0.38
N GLY A 192 9.79 -8.92 -0.68
CA GLY A 192 11.17 -8.59 -0.99
C GLY A 192 11.63 -9.16 -2.33
N SER A 193 12.89 -8.93 -2.65
CA SER A 193 13.54 -9.42 -3.89
C SER A 193 13.70 -10.94 -3.92
N ASP A 194 13.69 -11.61 -2.77
CA ASP A 194 13.86 -13.08 -2.67
C ASP A 194 12.75 -13.85 -3.42
N ASP A 195 11.53 -13.31 -3.44
CA ASP A 195 10.42 -13.86 -4.22
C ASP A 195 10.72 -13.92 -5.73
N PHE A 196 11.64 -13.08 -6.20
CA PHE A 196 12.07 -12.95 -7.60
C PHE A 196 13.43 -13.59 -7.87
N THR A 197 13.92 -14.47 -6.99
CA THR A 197 15.13 -15.25 -7.24
C THR A 197 14.79 -16.59 -7.90
N PRO A 198 15.61 -17.07 -8.85
CA PRO A 198 15.38 -18.35 -9.52
C PRO A 198 15.28 -19.55 -8.59
N ASP A 199 15.83 -19.45 -7.39
CA ASP A 199 15.84 -20.52 -6.39
C ASP A 199 14.56 -20.55 -5.54
N SER A 200 13.77 -19.50 -5.56
CA SER A 200 12.47 -19.49 -4.90
C SER A 200 11.52 -20.53 -5.52
N PRO A 201 10.90 -21.40 -4.73
CA PRO A 201 9.92 -22.37 -5.25
C PRO A 201 8.68 -21.72 -5.85
N LYS A 202 8.43 -20.45 -5.52
CA LYS A 202 7.29 -19.66 -6.03
C LYS A 202 7.64 -18.83 -7.27
N TYR A 203 8.92 -18.73 -7.63
CA TYR A 203 9.45 -17.84 -8.64
C TYR A 203 8.63 -17.82 -9.95
N GLY A 204 8.44 -18.98 -10.58
CA GLY A 204 7.70 -19.07 -11.83
C GLY A 204 6.24 -18.60 -11.73
N LYS A 205 5.58 -18.91 -10.60
CA LYS A 205 4.19 -18.49 -10.36
C LYS A 205 4.08 -16.98 -10.18
N ILE A 206 5.01 -16.40 -9.42
CA ILE A 206 5.05 -14.96 -9.14
C ILE A 206 5.31 -14.21 -10.44
N LEU A 207 6.30 -14.62 -11.22
CA LEU A 207 6.62 -13.98 -12.50
C LEU A 207 5.44 -14.00 -13.48
N ILE A 208 4.79 -15.16 -13.66
CA ILE A 208 3.62 -15.27 -14.54
C ILE A 208 2.50 -14.35 -14.06
N ARG A 209 2.22 -14.34 -12.74
CA ARG A 209 1.20 -13.48 -12.18
C ARG A 209 1.50 -12.01 -12.44
N GLN A 210 2.72 -11.55 -12.18
CA GLN A 210 3.10 -10.15 -12.40
C GLN A 210 3.04 -9.77 -13.88
N TYR A 211 3.40 -10.68 -14.77
CA TYR A 211 3.27 -10.46 -16.20
C TYR A 211 1.81 -10.34 -16.65
N VAL A 212 0.94 -11.21 -16.13
CA VAL A 212 -0.50 -11.13 -16.44
C VAL A 212 -1.10 -9.80 -15.96
N GLU A 213 -0.70 -9.33 -14.76
CA GLU A 213 -1.13 -8.03 -14.25
C GLU A 213 -0.60 -6.87 -15.11
N LEU A 214 0.68 -6.93 -15.52
CA LEU A 214 1.28 -5.95 -16.43
C LEU A 214 0.52 -5.85 -17.76
N GLU A 215 0.32 -7.00 -18.44
CA GLU A 215 -0.40 -7.03 -19.73
C GLU A 215 -1.87 -6.64 -19.57
N TYR A 216 -2.47 -6.96 -18.43
CA TYR A 216 -3.83 -6.51 -18.10
C TYR A 216 -3.90 -4.99 -18.07
N TRP A 217 -3.10 -4.34 -17.21
CA TRP A 217 -3.16 -2.89 -17.02
C TRP A 217 -2.72 -2.12 -18.25
N LYS A 218 -1.76 -2.63 -19.00
CA LYS A 218 -1.36 -2.08 -20.30
C LYS A 218 -2.52 -1.99 -21.29
N ARG A 219 -3.43 -2.98 -21.32
CA ARG A 219 -4.62 -2.96 -22.18
C ARG A 219 -5.62 -1.86 -21.81
N TYR A 220 -5.58 -1.41 -20.56
CA TYR A 220 -6.40 -0.31 -20.06
C TYR A 220 -5.68 1.03 -20.03
N GLY A 221 -4.47 1.13 -20.61
CA GLY A 221 -3.68 2.35 -20.62
C GLY A 221 -3.23 2.80 -19.21
N VAL A 222 -3.10 1.86 -18.27
CA VAL A 222 -2.69 2.11 -16.89
C VAL A 222 -1.29 1.56 -16.68
N ASP A 223 -0.40 2.36 -16.10
CA ASP A 223 0.93 1.91 -15.71
C ASP A 223 0.84 0.88 -14.59
N PHE A 224 1.72 -0.13 -14.65
CA PHE A 224 1.81 -1.15 -13.62
C PHE A 224 3.21 -1.17 -12.99
N LYS A 225 3.26 -1.16 -11.65
CA LYS A 225 4.51 -1.15 -10.90
C LYS A 225 4.51 -2.21 -9.80
N ILE A 226 5.68 -2.81 -9.58
CA ILE A 226 5.93 -3.71 -8.46
C ILE A 226 6.67 -2.91 -7.38
N VAL A 227 6.15 -2.95 -6.17
CA VAL A 227 6.77 -2.34 -4.99
C VAL A 227 7.29 -3.45 -4.08
N LEU A 228 8.55 -3.36 -3.70
CA LEU A 228 9.15 -4.27 -2.73
C LEU A 228 9.09 -3.62 -1.34
N ARG A 229 8.54 -4.32 -0.36
CA ARG A 229 8.44 -3.85 1.02
C ARG A 229 9.81 -3.46 1.60
N GLU A 230 10.87 -4.17 1.23
CA GLU A 230 12.24 -3.85 1.65
C GLU A 230 12.70 -2.44 1.21
N ASN A 231 12.06 -1.87 0.19
CA ASN A 231 12.34 -0.53 -0.31
C ASN A 231 11.43 0.55 0.29
N LEU A 232 10.39 0.19 1.04
CA LEU A 232 9.53 1.14 1.72
C LEU A 232 10.21 1.71 2.96
N ASN A 233 9.97 2.99 3.24
CA ASN A 233 10.35 3.58 4.50
C ASN A 233 9.30 3.23 5.58
N LYS A 234 9.55 2.16 6.32
CA LYS A 234 8.65 1.64 7.36
C LYS A 234 8.46 2.63 8.51
N THR A 235 9.52 3.38 8.84
CA THR A 235 9.47 4.42 9.88
C THR A 235 8.54 5.55 9.47
N LEU A 236 8.64 6.01 8.23
CA LEU A 236 7.72 7.00 7.68
C LEU A 236 6.27 6.50 7.71
N ALA A 237 6.01 5.27 7.26
CA ALA A 237 4.68 4.68 7.26
C ALA A 237 4.08 4.62 8.68
N ALA A 238 4.86 4.18 9.68
CA ALA A 238 4.43 4.12 11.08
C ALA A 238 4.15 5.51 11.68
N ASN A 239 4.99 6.50 11.38
CA ASN A 239 4.77 7.86 11.83
C ASN A 239 3.53 8.51 11.20
N ILE A 240 3.29 8.24 9.91
CA ILE A 240 2.06 8.68 9.22
C ILE A 240 0.84 8.03 9.87
N GLU A 241 0.83 6.71 10.01
CA GLU A 241 -0.26 5.99 10.66
C GLU A 241 -0.59 6.57 12.04
N HIS A 242 0.44 6.88 12.84
CA HIS A 242 0.28 7.45 14.17
C HIS A 242 -0.35 8.85 14.14
N CYS A 243 -0.04 9.67 13.13
CA CYS A 243 -0.67 10.98 12.98
C CYS A 243 -2.10 10.87 12.43
N MET A 244 -2.32 10.00 11.44
CA MET A 244 -3.61 9.83 10.78
C MET A 244 -4.72 9.33 11.70
N ALA A 245 -4.39 8.68 12.81
CA ALA A 245 -5.33 8.33 13.88
C ALA A 245 -6.01 9.58 14.51
N TYR A 246 -5.41 10.76 14.35
CA TYR A 246 -5.90 12.05 14.86
C TYR A 246 -6.31 13.00 13.73
N TYR A 247 -6.59 12.49 12.55
CA TYR A 247 -7.04 13.30 11.41
C TYR A 247 -8.40 13.97 11.69
N ASP A 248 -9.29 13.30 12.42
CA ASP A 248 -10.54 13.89 12.91
C ASP A 248 -10.28 14.66 14.22
N SER A 249 -10.72 15.93 14.26
CA SER A 249 -10.60 16.80 15.43
C SER A 249 -11.32 16.26 16.66
N ALA A 250 -12.34 15.41 16.50
CA ALA A 250 -13.03 14.74 17.60
C ALA A 250 -12.10 13.85 18.44
N HIS A 251 -10.98 13.40 17.89
CA HIS A 251 -9.98 12.60 18.61
C HIS A 251 -8.90 13.44 19.31
N VAL A 252 -8.95 14.77 19.16
CA VAL A 252 -7.93 15.67 19.73
C VAL A 252 -8.28 16.03 21.16
N THR A 253 -7.51 15.50 22.12
CA THR A 253 -7.78 15.67 23.56
C THR A 253 -6.69 16.46 24.31
N GLY A 254 -5.54 16.73 23.69
CA GLY A 254 -4.43 17.41 24.34
C GLY A 254 -3.37 17.88 23.34
N THR A 255 -2.34 18.57 23.81
CA THR A 255 -1.34 19.24 22.96
C THR A 255 -0.57 18.26 22.07
N GLU A 256 -0.30 17.04 22.53
CA GLU A 256 0.33 16.02 21.71
C GLU A 256 -0.58 15.60 20.53
N THR A 257 -1.86 15.40 20.80
CA THR A 257 -2.83 15.04 19.74
C THR A 257 -3.13 16.21 18.81
N MET A 258 -3.07 17.47 19.30
CA MET A 258 -3.08 18.66 18.46
C MET A 258 -1.91 18.67 17.47
N LEU A 259 -0.69 18.37 17.92
CA LEU A 259 0.47 18.27 17.04
C LEU A 259 0.30 17.17 15.99
N LYS A 260 -0.19 15.99 16.39
CA LYS A 260 -0.46 14.88 15.45
C LYS A 260 -1.52 15.26 14.42
N TYR A 261 -2.58 15.94 14.84
CA TYR A 261 -3.61 16.49 13.96
C TYR A 261 -3.00 17.47 12.93
N LEU A 262 -2.21 18.44 13.40
CA LEU A 262 -1.56 19.40 12.51
C LEU A 262 -0.61 18.74 11.50
N VAL A 263 0.12 17.70 11.92
CA VAL A 263 0.97 16.91 11.03
C VAL A 263 0.14 16.10 10.05
N ALA A 264 -0.95 15.46 10.49
CA ALA A 264 -1.84 14.70 9.62
C ALA A 264 -2.43 15.57 8.51
N HIS A 265 -2.79 16.80 8.85
CA HIS A 265 -3.28 17.81 7.91
C HIS A 265 -2.18 18.60 7.18
N LYS A 266 -0.91 18.30 7.45
CA LYS A 266 0.26 18.97 6.86
C LYS A 266 0.33 20.49 7.14
N ALA A 267 -0.38 20.94 8.15
CA ALA A 267 -0.30 22.30 8.66
C ALA A 267 1.03 22.57 9.37
N VAL A 268 1.63 21.52 9.94
CA VAL A 268 2.98 21.49 10.51
C VAL A 268 3.74 20.32 9.93
N SER A 269 5.01 20.52 9.60
CA SER A 269 5.89 19.44 9.14
C SER A 269 6.95 19.15 10.18
N ILE A 270 7.20 17.86 10.39
CA ILE A 270 8.25 17.33 11.24
C ILE A 270 9.02 16.25 10.48
N PRO A 271 10.30 15.98 10.82
CA PRO A 271 11.01 14.83 10.25
C PRO A 271 10.33 13.52 10.66
N MET A 272 9.89 12.73 9.66
CA MET A 272 9.18 11.47 9.92
C MET A 272 9.87 10.24 9.31
N ASP A 273 10.92 10.42 8.53
CA ASP A 273 11.54 9.37 7.70
C ASP A 273 12.75 8.69 8.34
N GLY A 274 13.35 9.27 9.36
CA GLY A 274 14.57 8.79 9.99
C GLY A 274 14.34 7.87 11.20
N GLU A 275 13.45 8.26 12.11
CA GLU A 275 13.14 7.52 13.35
C GLU A 275 11.69 7.66 13.75
N ILE A 276 11.22 6.78 14.62
CA ILE A 276 9.87 6.91 15.21
C ILE A 276 9.80 8.21 16.02
N VAL A 277 8.83 9.05 15.67
CA VAL A 277 8.64 10.35 16.28
C VAL A 277 8.15 10.22 17.71
N ARG A 278 8.86 10.84 18.64
CA ARG A 278 8.45 10.97 20.05
C ARG A 278 7.70 12.28 20.24
N PHE A 279 6.40 12.28 19.98
CA PHE A 279 5.56 13.47 20.00
C PHE A 279 5.61 14.21 21.36
N ALA A 280 5.59 13.47 22.46
CA ALA A 280 5.73 14.06 23.80
C ALA A 280 7.01 14.91 23.98
N SER A 281 8.11 14.51 23.33
CA SER A 281 9.36 15.27 23.35
C SER A 281 9.30 16.54 22.49
N LEU A 282 8.55 16.51 21.41
CA LEU A 282 8.33 17.67 20.54
C LEU A 282 7.37 18.68 21.16
N VAL A 283 6.43 18.22 21.97
CA VAL A 283 5.47 19.09 22.68
C VAL A 283 6.14 19.87 23.79
N ARG A 284 7.06 19.22 24.52
CA ARG A 284 7.70 19.84 25.70
C ARG A 284 8.38 21.17 25.36
N GLY A 285 7.92 22.25 25.98
CA GLY A 285 8.39 23.61 25.75
C GLY A 285 7.88 24.28 24.47
N ASN A 286 6.93 23.65 23.78
CA ASN A 286 6.29 24.18 22.56
C ASN A 286 4.75 24.18 22.68
N GLU A 287 4.21 23.97 23.90
CA GLU A 287 2.78 23.73 24.13
C GLU A 287 1.91 24.87 23.62
N ASP A 288 2.29 26.12 23.93
CA ASP A 288 1.52 27.31 23.54
C ASP A 288 1.58 27.56 22.03
N GLN A 289 2.73 27.32 21.41
CA GLN A 289 2.89 27.42 19.96
C GLN A 289 2.01 26.40 19.22
N ILE A 290 1.95 25.17 19.73
CA ILE A 290 1.13 24.11 19.17
C ILE A 290 -0.36 24.43 19.31
N ARG A 291 -0.79 24.91 20.50
CA ARG A 291 -2.19 25.33 20.72
C ARG A 291 -2.59 26.49 19.83
N GLU A 292 -1.70 27.45 19.64
CA GLU A 292 -1.95 28.59 18.77
C GLU A 292 -2.03 28.14 17.29
N ALA A 293 -1.12 27.28 16.83
CA ALA A 293 -1.15 26.72 15.49
C ALA A 293 -2.43 25.90 15.25
N PHE A 294 -2.86 25.12 16.26
CA PHE A 294 -4.09 24.34 16.19
C PHE A 294 -5.31 25.23 16.06
N ARG A 295 -5.46 26.27 16.91
CA ARG A 295 -6.56 27.24 16.83
C ARG A 295 -6.62 27.90 15.46
N ARG A 296 -5.50 28.45 14.97
CA ARG A 296 -5.44 29.10 13.65
C ARG A 296 -5.86 28.17 12.52
N TYR A 297 -5.44 26.93 12.55
CA TYR A 297 -5.75 25.98 11.52
C TYR A 297 -7.19 25.46 11.61
N HIS A 298 -7.68 25.18 12.82
CA HIS A 298 -9.01 24.64 13.06
C HIS A 298 -10.10 25.70 12.86
N ASP A 299 -9.89 26.94 13.38
CA ASP A 299 -10.87 28.01 13.31
C ASP A 299 -10.87 28.72 11.93
N GLY A 300 -9.82 28.56 11.14
CA GLY A 300 -9.71 29.08 9.77
C GLY A 300 -10.26 28.16 8.69
N ARG A 301 -10.86 27.01 9.08
CA ARG A 301 -11.56 26.08 8.21
C ARG A 301 -13.05 26.25 8.33
#